data_e1700b4406696a026c5deb48e353028b
#
_entry.id   e1700b4406696a026c5deb48e353028b
#
_cell.length_a   1.000
_cell.length_b   1.000
_cell.length_c   1.000
_cell.angle_alpha   90.00
_cell.angle_beta   90.00
_cell.angle_gamma   90.00
#
_symmetry.space_group_name_H-M   'P 1'
#
loop_
_entity.id
_entity.type
_entity.pdbx_description
1 polymer ?
#
loop_
_entity_poly.entity_id
_entity_poly.type
_entity_poly.pdbx_seq_one_letter_code
_entity_poly.pdbx_strand_id
1 'polypeptide(L)'
;MVNALEKIEDGKLAIASSDGQEKRQFLTMRIDSQAFGLPVIKVQDVLRPQNITKIPLSKPEILGLINLRGRIVTVIDVKKRLGLPLDTKPLDKKSKNRMVVVEHKGELYSLVIDEIGDVLDLPLSKFEKNPENLSPIWKDVSQGVFKLKSLLLLILDVENLLKI
;
A
#
# COMPACT_ATOMS: atom_id res chain seq x y z
N MET A 1 23.66 -12.90 2.01
CA MET A 1 22.41 -13.49 2.49
C MET A 1 21.24 -12.82 1.82
N VAL A 2 20.40 -13.62 1.20
CA VAL A 2 19.20 -13.11 0.54
C VAL A 2 18.15 -12.80 1.60
N ASN A 3 17.67 -11.58 1.64
CA ASN A 3 16.62 -11.25 2.57
C ASN A 3 15.25 -11.43 1.92
N ALA A 4 14.22 -11.48 2.76
CA ALA A 4 12.86 -11.76 2.31
C ALA A 4 12.34 -10.69 1.34
N LEU A 5 12.75 -9.44 1.50
CA LEU A 5 12.32 -8.36 0.63
C LEU A 5 12.84 -8.49 -0.79
N GLU A 6 14.07 -8.97 -0.96
CA GLU A 6 14.62 -9.18 -2.30
C GLU A 6 13.82 -10.22 -3.06
N LYS A 7 13.42 -11.30 -2.39
CA LYS A 7 12.57 -12.33 -2.99
C LYS A 7 11.19 -11.80 -3.35
N ILE A 8 10.63 -10.97 -2.49
CA ILE A 8 9.31 -10.37 -2.68
C ILE A 8 9.33 -9.38 -3.84
N GLU A 9 10.43 -8.68 -3.99
CA GLU A 9 10.53 -7.53 -4.88
C GLU A 9 10.98 -7.86 -6.29
N ASP A 10 11.06 -9.10 -6.66
CA ASP A 10 11.41 -9.51 -8.03
C ASP A 10 12.65 -8.82 -8.58
N GLY A 11 13.70 -8.80 -7.80
CA GLY A 11 14.96 -8.19 -8.21
C GLY A 11 15.00 -6.67 -8.16
N LYS A 12 14.07 -6.05 -7.47
CA LYS A 12 14.13 -4.60 -7.26
C LYS A 12 15.38 -4.21 -6.50
N LEU A 13 15.92 -3.05 -6.87
CA LEU A 13 17.18 -2.61 -6.30
C LEU A 13 17.04 -2.20 -4.84
N ALA A 14 17.85 -2.81 -4.00
CA ALA A 14 18.09 -2.30 -2.67
C ALA A 14 19.17 -1.23 -2.76
N ILE A 15 19.03 -0.17 -1.98
CA ILE A 15 20.00 0.91 -1.97
C ILE A 15 21.08 0.58 -0.95
N ALA A 16 22.33 0.44 -1.42
CA ALA A 16 23.45 0.23 -0.52
C ALA A 16 23.72 1.52 0.26
N SER A 17 23.81 1.41 1.58
CA SER A 17 24.16 2.54 2.42
C SER A 17 25.68 2.66 2.58
N SER A 18 26.13 3.79 3.08
CA SER A 18 27.55 4.03 3.31
C SER A 18 28.18 3.10 4.36
N ASP A 19 27.37 2.48 5.19
CA ASP A 19 27.83 1.51 6.19
C ASP A 19 27.77 0.07 5.71
N GLY A 20 27.47 -0.16 4.42
CA GLY A 20 27.40 -1.48 3.82
C GLY A 20 26.07 -2.21 4.01
N GLN A 21 25.12 -1.63 4.68
CA GLN A 21 23.79 -2.23 4.83
C GLN A 21 22.90 -1.90 3.63
N GLU A 22 22.18 -2.91 3.13
CA GLU A 22 21.19 -2.68 2.12
C GLU A 22 19.97 -2.02 2.74
N LYS A 23 19.49 -0.95 2.13
CA LYS A 23 18.29 -0.24 2.53
C LYS A 23 17.32 -0.17 1.36
N ARG A 24 16.05 -0.02 1.69
CA ARG A 24 15.01 0.18 0.70
C ARG A 24 14.09 1.30 1.16
N GLN A 25 13.59 2.06 0.20
CA GLN A 25 12.68 3.15 0.47
C GLN A 25 11.25 2.65 0.48
N PHE A 26 10.51 3.05 1.51
CA PHE A 26 9.09 2.73 1.66
C PHE A 26 8.29 4.00 1.82
N LEU A 27 7.22 4.10 1.04
CA LEU A 27 6.20 5.12 1.26
C LEU A 27 5.33 4.65 2.42
N THR A 28 5.26 5.46 3.47
CA THR A 28 4.40 5.12 4.60
C THR A 28 3.00 5.67 4.39
N MET A 29 2.02 4.94 4.88
CA MET A 29 0.62 5.31 4.77
C MET A 29 -0.16 4.75 5.95
N ARG A 30 -1.34 5.29 6.17
CA ARG A 30 -2.21 4.80 7.22
C ARG A 30 -3.53 4.31 6.62
N ILE A 31 -3.92 3.12 7.05
CA ILE A 31 -5.20 2.52 6.72
C ILE A 31 -5.84 2.18 8.06
N ASP A 32 -6.96 2.85 8.38
CA ASP A 32 -7.56 2.81 9.71
C ASP A 32 -6.55 3.32 10.73
N SER A 33 -6.24 2.58 11.77
CA SER A 33 -5.22 2.97 12.75
C SER A 33 -3.86 2.34 12.50
N GLN A 34 -3.73 1.55 11.44
CA GLN A 34 -2.51 0.78 11.17
C GLN A 34 -1.60 1.46 10.15
N ALA A 35 -0.32 1.54 10.47
CA ALA A 35 0.69 2.04 9.55
C ALA A 35 1.14 0.94 8.59
N PHE A 36 1.24 1.29 7.30
CA PHE A 36 1.72 0.44 6.24
C PHE A 36 2.85 1.08 5.49
N GLY A 37 3.74 0.25 4.96
CA GLY A 37 4.78 0.68 4.04
C GLY A 37 4.60 -0.02 2.70
N LEU A 38 4.83 0.72 1.64
CA LEU A 38 4.83 0.18 0.28
C LEU A 38 6.16 0.55 -0.36
N PRO A 39 6.89 -0.43 -0.93
CA PRO A 39 8.14 -0.09 -1.62
C PRO A 39 7.91 1.01 -2.65
N VAL A 40 8.71 2.06 -2.59
CA VAL A 40 8.56 3.22 -3.47
C VAL A 40 8.57 2.82 -4.94
N ILE A 41 9.36 1.80 -5.28
CA ILE A 41 9.46 1.31 -6.65
C ILE A 41 8.12 0.80 -7.19
N LYS A 42 7.20 0.38 -6.33
CA LYS A 42 5.86 -0.09 -6.73
C LYS A 42 4.84 1.03 -6.88
N VAL A 43 5.17 2.22 -6.41
CA VAL A 43 4.26 3.37 -6.45
C VAL A 43 4.41 4.05 -7.81
N GLN A 44 3.32 4.08 -8.57
CA GLN A 44 3.29 4.78 -9.86
C GLN A 44 2.97 6.26 -9.70
N ASP A 45 2.07 6.56 -8.76
CA ASP A 45 1.65 7.93 -8.50
C ASP A 45 0.93 8.01 -7.16
N VAL A 46 0.83 9.22 -6.61
CA VAL A 46 0.02 9.50 -5.42
C VAL A 46 -0.85 10.71 -5.76
N LEU A 47 -2.16 10.51 -5.67
CA LEU A 47 -3.12 11.52 -6.10
C LEU A 47 -4.00 11.96 -4.95
N ARG A 48 -4.46 13.20 -5.00
CA ARG A 48 -5.62 13.62 -4.23
C ARG A 48 -6.85 12.92 -4.80
N PRO A 49 -7.94 12.80 -4.02
CA PRO A 49 -9.16 12.19 -4.54
C PRO A 49 -9.59 12.81 -5.86
N GLN A 50 -9.92 11.95 -6.81
CA GLN A 50 -10.36 12.31 -8.15
C GLN A 50 -11.84 11.99 -8.31
N ASN A 51 -12.45 12.52 -9.35
CA ASN A 51 -13.81 12.14 -9.73
C ASN A 51 -13.80 10.70 -10.25
N ILE A 52 -14.61 9.85 -9.62
CA ILE A 52 -14.64 8.41 -9.91
C ILE A 52 -15.88 8.11 -10.71
N THR A 53 -15.72 7.43 -11.84
CA THR A 53 -16.84 6.92 -12.63
C THR A 53 -17.23 5.55 -12.08
N LYS A 54 -18.44 5.43 -11.55
CA LYS A 54 -18.92 4.17 -10.99
C LYS A 54 -19.17 3.14 -12.07
N ILE A 55 -18.85 1.87 -11.76
CA ILE A 55 -19.11 0.74 -12.64
C ILE A 55 -20.36 0.04 -12.14
N PRO A 56 -21.42 -0.11 -12.97
CA PRO A 56 -22.60 -0.88 -12.57
C PRO A 56 -22.23 -2.33 -12.29
N LEU A 57 -22.84 -2.92 -11.25
CA LEU A 57 -22.73 -4.33 -10.89
C LEU A 57 -21.30 -4.77 -10.54
N SER A 58 -20.40 -3.84 -10.23
CA SER A 58 -19.07 -4.18 -9.75
C SER A 58 -19.11 -4.62 -8.28
N LYS A 59 -18.03 -5.23 -7.83
CA LYS A 59 -17.91 -5.63 -6.43
C LYS A 59 -17.88 -4.40 -5.52
N PRO A 60 -18.37 -4.51 -4.26
CA PRO A 60 -18.46 -3.36 -3.36
C PRO A 60 -17.12 -2.64 -3.11
N GLU A 61 -16.01 -3.37 -3.06
CA GLU A 61 -14.69 -2.80 -2.84
C GLU A 61 -14.17 -2.01 -4.05
N ILE A 62 -14.78 -2.15 -5.22
CA ILE A 62 -14.43 -1.36 -6.41
C ILE A 62 -15.28 -0.11 -6.41
N LEU A 63 -14.65 1.06 -6.19
CA LEU A 63 -15.36 2.34 -6.23
C LEU A 63 -15.69 2.78 -7.65
N GLY A 64 -14.90 2.36 -8.62
CA GLY A 64 -15.09 2.72 -10.01
C GLY A 64 -13.78 2.88 -10.74
N LEU A 65 -13.79 3.75 -11.73
CA LEU A 65 -12.65 4.01 -12.60
C LEU A 65 -12.28 5.49 -12.60
N ILE A 66 -10.99 5.76 -12.78
CA ILE A 66 -10.51 7.10 -13.12
C ILE A 66 -9.67 7.01 -14.39
N ASN A 67 -9.52 8.15 -15.07
CA ASN A 67 -8.60 8.28 -16.19
C ASN A 67 -7.37 9.02 -15.71
N LEU A 68 -6.21 8.38 -15.79
CA LEU A 68 -4.94 8.98 -15.41
C LEU A 68 -4.05 9.05 -16.66
N ARG A 69 -3.92 10.25 -17.22
CA ARG A 69 -3.09 10.51 -18.40
C ARG A 69 -3.39 9.54 -19.56
N GLY A 70 -4.69 9.31 -19.81
CA GLY A 70 -5.14 8.42 -20.89
C GLY A 70 -5.19 6.95 -20.54
N ARG A 71 -4.80 6.56 -19.33
CA ARG A 71 -4.88 5.18 -18.86
C ARG A 71 -6.05 5.00 -17.90
N ILE A 72 -6.74 3.88 -18.01
CA ILE A 72 -7.83 3.54 -17.10
C ILE A 72 -7.26 2.92 -15.84
N VAL A 73 -7.67 3.45 -14.70
CA VAL A 73 -7.23 2.98 -13.38
C VAL A 73 -8.45 2.54 -12.56
N THR A 74 -8.42 1.31 -12.07
CA THR A 74 -9.47 0.80 -11.19
C THR A 74 -9.24 1.29 -9.77
N VAL A 75 -10.27 1.88 -9.17
CA VAL A 75 -10.18 2.47 -7.83
C VAL A 75 -10.73 1.48 -6.80
N ILE A 76 -9.88 1.13 -5.84
CA ILE A 76 -10.19 0.16 -4.79
C ILE A 76 -10.35 0.89 -3.46
N ASP A 77 -11.46 0.63 -2.78
CA ASP A 77 -11.65 1.06 -1.40
C ASP A 77 -11.01 0.01 -0.50
N VAL A 78 -9.83 0.32 0.02
CA VAL A 78 -9.05 -0.62 0.81
C VAL A 78 -9.81 -1.02 2.08
N LYS A 79 -10.50 -0.09 2.72
CA LYS A 79 -11.26 -0.40 3.93
C LYS A 79 -12.38 -1.40 3.66
N LYS A 80 -13.10 -1.22 2.55
CA LYS A 80 -14.14 -2.20 2.15
C LYS A 80 -13.52 -3.55 1.83
N ARG A 81 -12.40 -3.54 1.11
CA ARG A 81 -11.70 -4.78 0.75
C ARG A 81 -11.31 -5.57 2.00
N LEU A 82 -10.91 -4.88 3.07
CA LEU A 82 -10.48 -5.50 4.31
C LEU A 82 -11.60 -5.74 5.31
N GLY A 83 -12.81 -5.29 5.02
CA GLY A 83 -13.93 -5.42 5.95
C GLY A 83 -13.84 -4.52 7.17
N LEU A 84 -13.14 -3.40 7.05
CA LEU A 84 -12.95 -2.44 8.14
C LEU A 84 -14.11 -1.45 8.20
N PRO A 85 -14.31 -0.79 9.36
CA PRO A 85 -15.32 0.26 9.46
C PRO A 85 -15.07 1.36 8.44
N LEU A 86 -16.14 1.79 7.76
CA LEU A 86 -16.05 2.81 6.73
C LEU A 86 -16.14 4.20 7.33
N ASP A 87 -15.43 5.13 6.69
CA ASP A 87 -15.55 6.54 7.01
C ASP A 87 -16.91 7.06 6.52
N THR A 88 -17.56 7.89 7.36
CA THR A 88 -18.80 8.56 6.97
C THR A 88 -18.53 9.82 6.16
N LYS A 89 -17.29 10.28 6.11
CA LYS A 89 -16.92 11.49 5.38
C LYS A 89 -16.80 11.21 3.89
N PRO A 90 -17.30 12.10 3.03
CA PRO A 90 -17.15 11.92 1.59
C PRO A 90 -15.69 12.02 1.17
N LEU A 91 -15.35 11.25 0.15
CA LEU A 91 -14.04 11.30 -0.48
C LEU A 91 -14.01 12.52 -1.41
N ASP A 92 -13.44 13.62 -0.93
CA ASP A 92 -13.34 14.85 -1.71
C ASP A 92 -11.91 15.39 -1.70
N LYS A 93 -11.67 16.44 -2.50
CA LYS A 93 -10.34 17.03 -2.64
C LYS A 93 -9.79 17.65 -1.36
N LYS A 94 -10.64 17.93 -0.39
CA LYS A 94 -10.25 18.53 0.90
C LYS A 94 -9.92 17.48 1.96
N SER A 95 -10.26 16.22 1.71
CA SER A 95 -9.99 15.15 2.66
C SER A 95 -8.50 14.83 2.70
N LYS A 96 -8.05 14.21 3.79
CA LYS A 96 -6.66 13.71 3.91
C LYS A 96 -6.44 12.43 3.13
N ASN A 97 -7.51 11.79 2.65
CA ASN A 97 -7.40 10.60 1.86
C ASN A 97 -6.53 10.82 0.63
N ARG A 98 -5.84 9.78 0.23
CA ARG A 98 -5.02 9.80 -0.99
C ARG A 98 -5.28 8.54 -1.79
N MET A 99 -5.00 8.62 -3.06
CA MET A 99 -5.12 7.52 -3.99
C MET A 99 -3.70 7.13 -4.42
N VAL A 100 -3.27 5.97 -3.99
CA VAL A 100 -1.94 5.45 -4.33
C VAL A 100 -2.08 4.54 -5.53
N VAL A 101 -1.48 4.92 -6.64
CA VAL A 101 -1.57 4.16 -7.89
C VAL A 101 -0.43 3.15 -7.93
N VAL A 102 -0.80 1.89 -8.13
CA VAL A 102 0.13 0.77 -8.26
C VAL A 102 -0.15 0.01 -9.55
N GLU A 103 0.86 -0.67 -10.06
CA GLU A 103 0.70 -1.55 -11.20
C GLU A 103 0.78 -3.00 -10.75
N HIS A 104 -0.13 -3.82 -11.25
CA HIS A 104 -0.16 -5.25 -10.96
C HIS A 104 -0.61 -5.99 -12.22
N LYS A 105 0.24 -6.88 -12.70
CA LYS A 105 0.00 -7.68 -13.91
C LYS A 105 -0.38 -6.83 -15.12
N GLY A 106 0.30 -5.72 -15.30
CA GLY A 106 0.09 -4.81 -16.43
C GLY A 106 -1.10 -3.88 -16.30
N GLU A 107 -1.86 -3.95 -15.21
CA GLU A 107 -3.01 -3.10 -14.97
C GLU A 107 -2.75 -2.11 -13.83
N LEU A 108 -3.36 -0.95 -13.92
CA LEU A 108 -3.25 0.06 -12.89
C LEU A 108 -4.42 0.01 -11.91
N TYR A 109 -4.08 0.10 -10.64
CA TYR A 109 -5.06 0.16 -9.54
C TYR A 109 -4.74 1.36 -8.66
N SER A 110 -5.78 2.02 -8.20
CA SER A 110 -5.64 3.12 -7.26
C SER A 110 -6.19 2.69 -5.91
N LEU A 111 -5.34 2.68 -4.91
CA LEU A 111 -5.71 2.28 -3.55
C LEU A 111 -6.10 3.52 -2.76
N VAL A 112 -7.35 3.59 -2.30
CA VAL A 112 -7.81 4.69 -1.46
C VAL A 112 -7.38 4.40 -0.03
N ILE A 113 -6.55 5.26 0.52
CA ILE A 113 -6.00 5.14 1.88
C ILE A 113 -6.37 6.38 2.68
N ASP A 114 -6.23 6.28 4.01
CA ASP A 114 -6.64 7.37 4.89
C ASP A 114 -5.67 8.54 4.86
N GLU A 115 -4.37 8.26 4.89
CA GLU A 115 -3.37 9.31 5.01
C GLU A 115 -2.02 8.83 4.49
N ILE A 116 -1.30 9.72 3.81
CA ILE A 116 0.08 9.50 3.38
C ILE A 116 1.03 10.03 4.45
N GLY A 117 2.08 9.27 4.73
CA GLY A 117 3.17 9.69 5.59
C GLY A 117 4.46 9.92 4.81
N ASP A 118 5.57 9.83 5.50
CA ASP A 118 6.89 10.08 4.93
C ASP A 118 7.41 8.86 4.17
N VAL A 119 8.41 9.10 3.32
CA VAL A 119 9.22 8.04 2.73
C VAL A 119 10.34 7.71 3.71
N LEU A 120 10.47 6.43 4.06
CA LEU A 120 11.50 5.98 4.99
C LEU A 120 12.52 5.08 4.29
N ASP A 121 13.79 5.29 4.63
CA ASP A 121 14.85 4.36 4.24
C ASP A 121 15.02 3.34 5.36
N LEU A 122 14.73 2.09 5.08
CA LEU A 122 14.78 1.05 6.11
C LEU A 122 15.78 -0.04 5.73
N PRO A 123 16.62 -0.46 6.69
CA PRO A 123 17.58 -1.53 6.44
C PRO A 123 16.84 -2.86 6.30
N LEU A 124 17.13 -3.58 5.22
CA LEU A 124 16.47 -4.86 4.95
C LEU A 124 16.76 -5.92 6.03
N SER A 125 17.88 -5.77 6.75
CA SER A 125 18.21 -6.65 7.86
C SER A 125 17.22 -6.56 9.03
N LYS A 126 16.44 -5.50 9.10
CA LYS A 126 15.43 -5.29 10.15
C LYS A 126 14.04 -5.79 9.76
N PHE A 127 13.88 -6.31 8.56
CA PHE A 127 12.61 -6.88 8.12
C PHE A 127 12.33 -8.18 8.86
N GLU A 128 11.13 -8.30 9.43
CA GLU A 128 10.75 -9.45 10.25
C GLU A 128 9.45 -10.07 9.73
N LYS A 129 9.23 -11.31 10.10
CA LYS A 129 7.97 -11.99 9.82
C LYS A 129 6.81 -11.36 10.58
N ASN A 130 5.61 -11.54 10.06
CA ASN A 130 4.41 -11.07 10.77
C ASN A 130 4.36 -11.67 12.17
N PRO A 131 4.07 -10.85 13.20
CA PRO A 131 3.86 -11.36 14.55
C PRO A 131 2.68 -12.36 14.59
N GLU A 132 2.79 -13.38 15.42
CA GLU A 132 1.73 -14.38 15.54
C GLU A 132 0.41 -13.79 16.04
N ASN A 133 0.49 -12.76 16.88
CA ASN A 133 -0.68 -12.10 17.43
C ASN A 133 -1.26 -10.99 16.53
N LEU A 134 -0.76 -10.86 15.33
CA LEU A 134 -1.30 -9.91 14.38
C LEU A 134 -2.72 -10.34 13.97
N SER A 135 -3.63 -9.37 13.88
CA SER A 135 -5.00 -9.63 13.44
C SER A 135 -5.01 -10.34 12.08
N PRO A 136 -5.90 -11.33 11.87
CA PRO A 136 -5.99 -12.02 10.59
C PRO A 136 -6.17 -11.11 9.39
N ILE A 137 -6.92 -10.01 9.54
CA ILE A 137 -7.13 -9.03 8.46
C ILE A 137 -5.77 -8.47 7.99
N TRP A 138 -4.94 -8.09 8.95
CA TRP A 138 -3.63 -7.52 8.63
C TRP A 138 -2.64 -8.58 8.12
N LYS A 139 -2.73 -9.81 8.63
CA LYS A 139 -1.86 -10.90 8.16
C LYS A 139 -2.06 -11.18 6.67
N ASP A 140 -3.29 -11.12 6.19
CA ASP A 140 -3.59 -11.41 4.79
C ASP A 140 -2.95 -10.42 3.84
N VAL A 141 -2.76 -9.19 4.28
CA VAL A 141 -2.25 -8.11 3.41
C VAL A 141 -0.87 -7.61 3.83
N SER A 142 -0.19 -8.32 4.71
CA SER A 142 1.16 -7.98 5.16
C SER A 142 2.16 -9.04 4.78
N GLN A 143 3.24 -8.64 4.11
CA GLN A 143 4.35 -9.53 3.79
C GLN A 143 5.31 -9.73 4.95
N GLY A 144 5.27 -8.84 5.92
CA GLY A 144 6.17 -8.81 7.06
C GLY A 144 6.14 -7.42 7.66
N VAL A 145 7.02 -7.17 8.62
CA VAL A 145 6.97 -5.95 9.41
C VAL A 145 8.35 -5.36 9.65
N PHE A 146 8.36 -4.05 9.91
CA PHE A 146 9.50 -3.36 10.54
C PHE A 146 9.02 -2.81 11.87
N LYS A 147 9.76 -3.10 12.93
CA LYS A 147 9.49 -2.51 14.25
C LYS A 147 10.20 -1.18 14.34
N LEU A 148 9.44 -0.09 14.33
CA LEU A 148 9.94 1.26 14.49
C LEU A 148 9.74 1.70 15.94
N LYS A 149 10.38 2.82 16.33
CA LYS A 149 10.38 3.26 17.73
C LYS A 149 8.99 3.34 18.38
N SER A 150 8.01 3.82 17.64
CA SER A 150 6.67 4.09 18.20
C SER A 150 5.56 3.32 17.49
N LEU A 151 5.90 2.51 16.47
CA LEU A 151 4.87 1.82 15.70
C LEU A 151 5.40 0.57 15.02
N LEU A 152 4.48 -0.30 14.65
CA LEU A 152 4.74 -1.47 13.83
C LEU A 152 4.32 -1.13 12.40
N LEU A 153 5.29 -1.14 11.48
CA LEU A 153 5.04 -0.85 10.08
C LEU A 153 4.84 -2.16 9.33
N LEU A 154 3.64 -2.38 8.81
CA LEU A 154 3.34 -3.57 8.01
C LEU A 154 3.67 -3.29 6.56
N ILE A 155 4.36 -4.21 5.89
CA ILE A 155 4.67 -4.05 4.47
C ILE A 155 3.51 -4.63 3.66
N LEU A 156 2.88 -3.77 2.89
CA LEU A 156 1.65 -4.10 2.17
C LEU A 156 1.90 -5.14 1.07
N ASP A 157 1.11 -6.21 1.09
CA ASP A 157 1.10 -7.21 0.05
C ASP A 157 0.03 -6.82 -0.98
N VAL A 158 0.46 -6.14 -2.03
CA VAL A 158 -0.44 -5.63 -3.07
C VAL A 158 -1.12 -6.79 -3.80
N GLU A 159 -0.39 -7.87 -4.06
CA GLU A 159 -0.97 -9.02 -4.76
C GLU A 159 -2.14 -9.60 -3.99
N ASN A 160 -1.98 -9.85 -2.70
CA ASN A 160 -3.06 -10.36 -1.88
C ASN A 160 -4.19 -9.35 -1.69
N LEU A 161 -3.84 -8.08 -1.55
CA LEU A 161 -4.84 -7.02 -1.44
C LEU A 161 -5.75 -6.98 -2.66
N LEU A 162 -5.20 -7.19 -3.84
CA LEU A 162 -5.93 -7.13 -5.11
C LEU A 162 -6.63 -8.43 -5.49
N LYS A 163 -6.56 -9.47 -4.68
CA LYS A 163 -7.39 -10.67 -4.84
C LYS A 163 -8.82 -10.35 -4.41
N ILE A 164 -9.62 -9.95 -5.38
CA ILE A 164 -10.99 -9.49 -5.15
C ILE A 164 -11.97 -10.48 -5.75
#